data_94a18211adc50a339d7df927c3054a4b
#
_entry.id   94a18211adc50a339d7df927c3054a4b
#
_cell.length_a   1.000
_cell.length_b   1.000
_cell.length_c   1.000
_cell.angle_alpha   90.00
_cell.angle_beta   90.00
_cell.angle_gamma   90.00
#
_symmetry.space_group_name_H-M   'P 1'
#
loop_
_entity.id
_entity.type
_entity.pdbx_description
1 polymer ?
#
loop_
_entity_poly.entity_id
_entity_poly.type
_entity_poly.pdbx_seq_one_letter_code
_entity_poly.pdbx_strand_id
1 'polypeptide(L)'
;MIYTVSFNPAWDYMMSVDDFEIGKTNRSSFESIMFGGKGINVSAVLKELDITSTALGFVAGFTGEALESEIKSKGIKTDFIKLSQGMTRINIKLKTGKETEINGRGPKINEAAIELLFKKLDTLSCGDILILAGSIPADMPDDIYEKILERLKDREITFVVDATKDLLLNVLKYNPFLIKPNIHELEEIFKTELKTDEDITEKAKILQKKGAKNVLISMGGNGAILVDENESIHKIGVAEGKVINSVGAGDSMVAGFMAGYEKYHDYALALKLGTAAGNATAFSEGLAKKDMIDTVFKTLN
;
A
#
# COMPACT_ATOMS: atom_id res chain seq x y z
N MET A 1 17.81 -1.73 -4.75
CA MET A 1 16.90 -2.79 -4.20
C MET A 1 15.64 -2.14 -3.66
N ILE A 2 14.48 -2.84 -3.68
CA ILE A 2 13.22 -2.28 -3.12
C ILE A 2 12.93 -2.92 -1.76
N TYR A 3 12.64 -2.09 -0.78
CA TYR A 3 12.19 -2.50 0.56
C TYR A 3 10.79 -1.95 0.81
N THR A 4 9.90 -2.75 1.38
CA THR A 4 8.56 -2.33 1.79
C THR A 4 8.39 -2.53 3.28
N VAL A 5 7.70 -1.62 3.95
CA VAL A 5 7.44 -1.73 5.39
C VAL A 5 5.94 -1.86 5.64
N SER A 6 5.55 -2.90 6.38
CA SER A 6 4.22 -3.09 6.94
C SER A 6 4.33 -3.14 8.47
N PHE A 7 3.92 -2.08 9.16
CA PHE A 7 4.01 -2.10 10.64
C PHE A 7 3.07 -3.08 11.29
N ASN A 8 1.93 -3.36 10.66
CA ASN A 8 0.91 -4.25 11.22
C ASN A 8 0.36 -5.24 10.18
N PRO A 9 1.19 -6.19 9.72
CA PRO A 9 0.74 -7.28 8.85
C PRO A 9 -0.48 -7.99 9.42
N ALA A 10 -1.27 -8.61 8.55
CA ALA A 10 -2.49 -9.30 8.96
C ALA A 10 -2.74 -10.55 8.12
N TRP A 11 -3.55 -11.45 8.66
CA TRP A 11 -4.39 -12.34 7.89
C TRP A 11 -5.74 -11.67 7.68
N ASP A 12 -6.19 -11.57 6.43
CA ASP A 12 -7.53 -11.14 6.08
C ASP A 12 -8.40 -12.38 5.86
N TYR A 13 -9.28 -12.66 6.83
CA TYR A 13 -10.18 -13.80 6.81
C TYR A 13 -11.55 -13.33 6.32
N MET A 14 -11.88 -13.71 5.09
CA MET A 14 -13.18 -13.42 4.48
C MET A 14 -14.13 -14.58 4.73
N MET A 15 -15.34 -14.27 5.13
CA MET A 15 -16.43 -15.25 5.27
C MET A 15 -17.76 -14.67 4.83
N SER A 16 -18.58 -15.51 4.23
CA SER A 16 -19.98 -15.18 3.91
C SER A 16 -20.89 -15.96 4.83
N VAL A 17 -21.92 -15.27 5.34
CA VAL A 17 -22.97 -15.87 6.16
C VAL A 17 -24.31 -15.32 5.64
N ASP A 18 -25.15 -16.20 5.08
CA ASP A 18 -26.34 -15.77 4.35
C ASP A 18 -27.40 -15.16 5.30
N ASP A 19 -27.70 -15.82 6.41
CA ASP A 19 -28.71 -15.40 7.40
C ASP A 19 -28.04 -15.11 8.76
N PHE A 20 -27.19 -14.08 8.81
CA PHE A 20 -26.46 -13.74 10.03
C PHE A 20 -27.38 -13.19 11.12
N GLU A 21 -27.38 -13.86 12.27
CA GLU A 21 -28.15 -13.44 13.45
C GLU A 21 -27.22 -13.22 14.65
N ILE A 22 -27.31 -12.04 15.27
CA ILE A 22 -26.58 -11.72 16.50
C ILE A 22 -27.08 -12.61 17.64
N GLY A 23 -26.13 -13.17 18.41
CA GLY A 23 -26.45 -13.99 19.58
C GLY A 23 -26.80 -15.46 19.26
N LYS A 24 -26.71 -15.86 17.99
CA LYS A 24 -26.94 -17.25 17.56
C LYS A 24 -25.67 -17.87 16.97
N THR A 25 -25.67 -19.19 16.84
CA THR A 25 -24.65 -19.91 16.06
C THR A 25 -24.92 -19.71 14.59
N ASN A 26 -24.02 -19.00 13.90
CA ASN A 26 -24.03 -18.82 12.47
C ASN A 26 -23.06 -19.81 11.81
N ARG A 27 -23.31 -20.20 10.57
CA ARG A 27 -22.41 -21.02 9.74
C ARG A 27 -22.11 -20.31 8.45
N SER A 28 -20.83 -20.30 8.09
CA SER A 28 -20.38 -19.70 6.84
C SER A 28 -20.81 -20.56 5.65
N SER A 29 -21.16 -19.89 4.55
CA SER A 29 -21.37 -20.51 3.23
C SER A 29 -20.10 -20.41 2.35
N PHE A 30 -19.18 -19.52 2.69
CA PHE A 30 -17.89 -19.36 2.02
C PHE A 30 -16.82 -18.84 2.99
N GLU A 31 -15.60 -19.33 2.81
CA GLU A 31 -14.44 -18.89 3.58
C GLU A 31 -13.20 -18.76 2.69
N SER A 32 -12.39 -17.74 2.95
CA SER A 32 -11.08 -17.54 2.31
C SER A 32 -10.16 -16.80 3.25
N ILE A 33 -8.87 -17.11 3.21
CA ILE A 33 -7.85 -16.43 3.99
C ILE A 33 -6.73 -15.96 3.07
N MET A 34 -6.33 -14.70 3.22
CA MET A 34 -5.23 -14.09 2.46
C MET A 34 -4.33 -13.31 3.40
N PHE A 35 -3.04 -13.19 3.05
CA PHE A 35 -2.18 -12.25 3.74
C PHE A 35 -2.59 -10.81 3.39
N GLY A 36 -2.41 -9.91 4.35
CA GLY A 36 -2.67 -8.48 4.22
C GLY A 36 -1.55 -7.65 4.84
N GLY A 37 -1.63 -6.37 4.57
CA GLY A 37 -0.66 -5.36 4.96
C GLY A 37 -0.13 -4.64 3.74
N LYS A 38 -0.31 -3.30 3.70
CA LYS A 38 -0.07 -2.50 2.49
C LYS A 38 1.32 -2.73 1.87
N GLY A 39 2.40 -2.69 2.67
CA GLY A 39 3.74 -2.94 2.16
C GLY A 39 3.94 -4.37 1.63
N ILE A 40 3.29 -5.37 2.24
CA ILE A 40 3.30 -6.76 1.76
C ILE A 40 2.55 -6.86 0.44
N ASN A 41 1.40 -6.19 0.31
CA ASN A 41 0.63 -6.13 -0.93
C ASN A 41 1.46 -5.51 -2.07
N VAL A 42 2.17 -4.41 -1.78
CA VAL A 42 3.12 -3.81 -2.75
C VAL A 42 4.17 -4.83 -3.16
N SER A 43 4.82 -5.53 -2.20
CA SER A 43 5.82 -6.57 -2.52
C SER A 43 5.26 -7.72 -3.35
N ALA A 44 4.01 -8.12 -3.09
CA ALA A 44 3.36 -9.19 -3.84
C ALA A 44 3.13 -8.80 -5.31
N VAL A 45 2.66 -7.58 -5.56
CA VAL A 45 2.44 -7.10 -6.93
C VAL A 45 3.76 -6.80 -7.63
N LEU A 46 4.77 -6.27 -6.96
CA LEU A 46 6.13 -6.14 -7.52
C LEU A 46 6.67 -7.49 -7.97
N LYS A 47 6.45 -8.55 -7.18
CA LYS A 47 6.85 -9.92 -7.55
C LYS A 47 6.14 -10.42 -8.81
N GLU A 48 4.84 -10.15 -8.96
CA GLU A 48 4.09 -10.46 -10.20
C GLU A 48 4.64 -9.68 -11.42
N LEU A 49 5.25 -8.52 -11.20
CA LEU A 49 5.89 -7.70 -12.23
C LEU A 49 7.40 -8.00 -12.39
N ASP A 50 7.87 -9.15 -11.90
CA ASP A 50 9.25 -9.62 -11.95
C ASP A 50 10.28 -8.73 -11.23
N ILE A 51 9.81 -7.91 -10.28
CA ILE A 51 10.68 -7.05 -9.45
C ILE A 51 10.85 -7.67 -8.07
N THR A 52 12.12 -7.82 -7.69
CA THR A 52 12.47 -8.33 -6.35
C THR A 52 12.38 -7.21 -5.33
N SER A 53 11.66 -7.47 -4.24
CA SER A 53 11.60 -6.62 -3.06
C SER A 53 11.80 -7.43 -1.78
N THR A 54 12.10 -6.75 -0.67
CA THR A 54 12.15 -7.35 0.67
C THR A 54 11.11 -6.70 1.56
N ALA A 55 10.17 -7.49 2.07
CA ALA A 55 9.15 -7.03 3.00
C ALA A 55 9.69 -7.01 4.44
N LEU A 56 9.62 -5.84 5.07
CA LEU A 56 9.97 -5.57 6.46
C LEU A 56 8.70 -5.33 7.29
N GLY A 57 8.79 -5.51 8.59
CA GLY A 57 7.70 -5.25 9.53
C GLY A 57 7.79 -6.13 10.75
N PHE A 58 6.68 -6.26 11.46
CA PHE A 58 6.62 -7.00 12.73
C PHE A 58 5.64 -8.16 12.63
N VAL A 59 6.06 -9.33 13.09
CA VAL A 59 5.21 -10.53 13.17
C VAL A 59 5.33 -11.16 14.56
N ALA A 60 4.28 -11.85 15.00
CA ALA A 60 4.25 -12.49 16.32
C ALA A 60 3.45 -13.78 16.32
N GLY A 61 3.86 -14.73 17.18
CA GLY A 61 3.17 -15.97 17.44
C GLY A 61 2.98 -16.86 16.21
N PHE A 62 2.17 -17.90 16.34
CA PHE A 62 1.95 -18.88 15.27
C PHE A 62 1.33 -18.25 14.00
N THR A 63 0.47 -17.24 14.16
CA THR A 63 -0.13 -16.54 13.02
C THR A 63 0.91 -15.74 12.24
N GLY A 64 1.94 -15.21 12.92
CA GLY A 64 3.06 -14.51 12.29
C GLY A 64 4.00 -15.47 11.55
N GLU A 65 4.27 -16.64 12.14
CA GLU A 65 5.08 -17.67 11.49
C GLU A 65 4.39 -18.22 10.24
N ALA A 66 3.09 -18.50 10.32
CA ALA A 66 2.28 -18.93 9.19
C ALA A 66 2.25 -17.87 8.09
N LEU A 67 2.06 -16.58 8.45
CA LEU A 67 2.05 -15.46 7.51
C LEU A 67 3.39 -15.34 6.76
N GLU A 68 4.51 -15.35 7.49
CA GLU A 68 5.85 -15.28 6.89
C GLU A 68 6.09 -16.46 5.96
N SER A 69 5.68 -17.67 6.36
CA SER A 69 5.79 -18.88 5.54
C SER A 69 4.99 -18.76 4.23
N GLU A 70 3.74 -18.28 4.31
CA GLU A 70 2.89 -18.09 3.12
C GLU A 70 3.48 -17.04 2.18
N ILE A 71 3.97 -15.91 2.69
CA ILE A 71 4.61 -14.85 1.88
C ILE A 71 5.85 -15.41 1.17
N LYS A 72 6.69 -16.17 1.88
CA LYS A 72 7.88 -16.82 1.30
C LYS A 72 7.51 -17.86 0.24
N SER A 73 6.41 -18.59 0.43
CA SER A 73 5.92 -19.58 -0.55
C SER A 73 5.54 -18.95 -1.90
N LYS A 74 5.12 -17.66 -1.87
CA LYS A 74 4.86 -16.85 -3.08
C LYS A 74 6.14 -16.27 -3.70
N GLY A 75 7.31 -16.58 -3.16
CA GLY A 75 8.60 -16.10 -3.67
C GLY A 75 8.93 -14.65 -3.30
N ILE A 76 8.26 -14.10 -2.28
CA ILE A 76 8.53 -12.76 -1.76
C ILE A 76 9.58 -12.89 -0.64
N LYS A 77 10.64 -12.09 -0.70
CA LYS A 77 11.64 -12.04 0.37
C LYS A 77 11.08 -11.31 1.58
N THR A 78 11.33 -11.84 2.75
CA THR A 78 10.93 -11.23 4.03
C THR A 78 12.13 -11.08 4.96
N ASP A 79 12.13 -10.01 5.73
CA ASP A 79 13.05 -9.80 6.83
C ASP A 79 12.32 -9.18 8.03
N PHE A 80 11.28 -9.89 8.47
CA PHE A 80 10.42 -9.46 9.58
C PHE A 80 11.12 -9.53 10.94
N ILE A 81 10.73 -8.63 11.82
CA ILE A 81 11.12 -8.64 13.24
C ILE A 81 10.10 -9.52 13.98
N LYS A 82 10.59 -10.59 14.59
CA LYS A 82 9.76 -11.51 15.36
C LYS A 82 9.61 -10.99 16.80
N LEU A 83 8.37 -10.67 17.17
CA LEU A 83 8.06 -10.25 18.52
C LEU A 83 7.83 -11.46 19.43
N SER A 84 8.30 -11.38 20.67
CA SER A 84 8.22 -12.48 21.63
C SER A 84 6.84 -12.70 22.26
N GLN A 85 5.92 -11.72 22.11
CA GLN A 85 4.59 -11.74 22.70
C GLN A 85 3.50 -11.33 21.73
N GLY A 86 2.30 -11.81 21.94
CA GLY A 86 1.14 -11.51 21.12
C GLY A 86 1.05 -12.43 19.91
N MET A 87 0.24 -12.00 18.95
CA MET A 87 0.04 -12.69 17.68
C MET A 87 -0.15 -11.66 16.55
N THR A 88 0.32 -11.98 15.38
CA THR A 88 -0.02 -11.24 14.16
C THR A 88 -1.54 -11.27 13.97
N ARG A 89 -2.10 -10.09 13.70
CA ARG A 89 -3.56 -9.92 13.71
C ARG A 89 -4.25 -10.71 12.61
N ILE A 90 -5.51 -11.03 12.90
CA ILE A 90 -6.46 -11.55 11.92
C ILE A 90 -7.56 -10.49 11.81
N ASN A 91 -7.81 -10.02 10.60
CA ASN A 91 -8.96 -9.18 10.28
C ASN A 91 -10.07 -10.10 9.77
N ILE A 92 -11.30 -9.85 10.17
CA ILE A 92 -12.47 -10.59 9.68
C ILE A 92 -13.24 -9.66 8.73
N LYS A 93 -13.49 -10.15 7.52
CA LYS A 93 -14.34 -9.50 6.52
C LYS A 93 -15.60 -10.34 6.34
N LEU A 94 -16.65 -9.93 7.02
CA LEU A 94 -17.92 -10.63 7.06
C LEU A 94 -18.87 -10.07 6.01
N LYS A 95 -19.32 -10.91 5.08
CA LYS A 95 -20.33 -10.61 4.06
C LYS A 95 -21.67 -11.19 4.47
N THR A 96 -22.64 -10.32 4.77
CA THR A 96 -24.01 -10.68 5.21
C THR A 96 -25.04 -9.79 4.51
N GLY A 97 -24.98 -9.70 3.18
CA GLY A 97 -25.69 -8.69 2.40
C GLY A 97 -25.01 -7.31 2.42
N LYS A 98 -24.43 -6.90 3.55
CA LYS A 98 -23.49 -5.78 3.69
C LYS A 98 -22.15 -6.31 4.15
N GLU A 99 -21.08 -5.63 3.76
CA GLU A 99 -19.74 -5.96 4.25
C GLU A 99 -19.50 -5.32 5.61
N THR A 100 -18.99 -6.12 6.57
CA THR A 100 -18.58 -5.67 7.91
C THR A 100 -17.15 -6.10 8.15
N GLU A 101 -16.30 -5.16 8.54
CA GLU A 101 -14.91 -5.44 8.88
C GLU A 101 -14.69 -5.38 10.39
N ILE A 102 -14.00 -6.40 10.94
CA ILE A 102 -13.53 -6.44 12.32
C ILE A 102 -12.02 -6.57 12.27
N ASN A 103 -11.32 -5.47 12.52
CA ASN A 103 -9.88 -5.41 12.41
C ASN A 103 -9.20 -5.71 13.75
N GLY A 104 -8.36 -6.76 13.79
CA GLY A 104 -7.53 -7.08 14.94
C GLY A 104 -6.50 -5.98 15.24
N ARG A 105 -6.15 -5.79 16.53
CA ARG A 105 -5.13 -4.79 16.93
C ARG A 105 -3.73 -5.18 16.50
N GLY A 106 -3.42 -6.47 16.52
CA GLY A 106 -2.05 -6.98 16.35
C GLY A 106 -1.24 -6.96 17.65
N PRO A 107 0.03 -7.40 17.56
CA PRO A 107 0.92 -7.48 18.70
C PRO A 107 1.41 -6.08 19.11
N LYS A 108 1.72 -5.93 20.40
CA LYS A 108 2.33 -4.68 20.90
C LYS A 108 3.78 -4.58 20.43
N ILE A 109 4.11 -3.46 19.80
CA ILE A 109 5.45 -3.17 19.29
C ILE A 109 6.15 -2.27 20.31
N ASN A 110 7.20 -2.79 20.94
CA ASN A 110 7.97 -2.05 21.94
C ASN A 110 9.18 -1.32 21.30
N GLU A 111 9.80 -0.43 22.06
CA GLU A 111 10.96 0.36 21.61
C GLU A 111 12.13 -0.52 21.13
N ALA A 112 12.39 -1.66 21.78
CA ALA A 112 13.45 -2.57 21.36
C ALA A 112 13.18 -3.16 19.96
N ALA A 113 11.91 -3.46 19.64
CA ALA A 113 11.54 -3.93 18.31
C ALA A 113 11.65 -2.81 17.25
N ILE A 114 11.29 -1.58 17.61
CA ILE A 114 11.48 -0.41 16.73
C ILE A 114 12.96 -0.19 16.44
N GLU A 115 13.84 -0.31 17.45
CA GLU A 115 15.28 -0.20 17.24
C GLU A 115 15.85 -1.31 16.34
N LEU A 116 15.28 -2.53 16.41
CA LEU A 116 15.64 -3.60 15.46
C LEU A 116 15.21 -3.24 14.02
N LEU A 117 14.06 -2.59 13.83
CA LEU A 117 13.67 -2.08 12.51
C LEU A 117 14.67 -1.03 12.03
N PHE A 118 15.04 -0.07 12.87
CA PHE A 118 16.01 0.95 12.50
C PHE A 118 17.37 0.32 12.10
N LYS A 119 17.87 -0.67 12.83
CA LYS A 119 19.08 -1.40 12.44
C LYS A 119 19.00 -2.07 11.08
N LYS A 120 17.83 -2.63 10.72
CA LYS A 120 17.60 -3.18 9.38
C LYS A 120 17.59 -2.07 8.32
N LEU A 121 16.90 -0.96 8.60
CA LEU A 121 16.85 0.18 7.70
C LEU A 121 18.22 0.86 7.53
N ASP A 122 19.09 0.81 8.53
CA ASP A 122 20.47 1.30 8.43
C ASP A 122 21.34 0.53 7.44
N THR A 123 20.91 -0.64 6.98
CA THR A 123 21.63 -1.38 5.94
C THR A 123 21.29 -0.90 4.52
N LEU A 124 20.27 -0.07 4.37
CA LEU A 124 19.90 0.52 3.08
C LEU A 124 21.00 1.51 2.62
N SER A 125 21.22 1.56 1.32
CA SER A 125 22.28 2.33 0.67
C SER A 125 21.76 3.15 -0.52
N CYS A 126 22.63 3.99 -1.06
CA CYS A 126 22.35 4.80 -2.26
C CYS A 126 21.73 3.94 -3.38
N GLY A 127 20.67 4.45 -3.98
CA GLY A 127 19.92 3.79 -5.03
C GLY A 127 18.89 2.75 -4.55
N ASP A 128 18.80 2.49 -3.24
CA ASP A 128 17.70 1.68 -2.71
C ASP A 128 16.38 2.48 -2.70
N ILE A 129 15.27 1.76 -2.77
CA ILE A 129 13.91 2.32 -2.71
C ILE A 129 13.27 1.82 -1.42
N LEU A 130 12.75 2.73 -0.60
CA LEU A 130 11.99 2.42 0.60
C LEU A 130 10.54 2.85 0.45
N ILE A 131 9.63 1.87 0.50
CA ILE A 131 8.18 2.09 0.41
C ILE A 131 7.59 1.95 1.81
N LEU A 132 7.10 3.06 2.36
CA LEU A 132 6.36 3.11 3.60
C LEU A 132 4.87 3.16 3.27
N ALA A 133 4.14 2.11 3.61
CA ALA A 133 2.72 2.02 3.28
C ALA A 133 1.88 1.51 4.45
N GLY A 134 0.77 2.19 4.71
CA GLY A 134 -0.21 1.80 5.70
C GLY A 134 -0.27 2.70 6.92
N SER A 135 -1.18 2.34 7.84
CA SER A 135 -1.38 3.02 9.11
C SER A 135 -0.34 2.60 10.16
N ILE A 136 -0.09 3.49 11.10
CA ILE A 136 0.73 3.22 12.28
C ILE A 136 -0.15 2.56 13.33
N PRO A 137 0.27 1.41 13.94
CA PRO A 137 -0.39 0.85 15.11
C PRO A 137 -0.43 1.84 16.27
N ALA A 138 -1.53 1.85 17.05
CA ALA A 138 -1.73 2.79 18.14
C ALA A 138 -0.66 2.76 19.26
N ASP A 139 0.08 1.65 19.34
CA ASP A 139 1.16 1.48 20.34
C ASP A 139 2.53 1.94 19.81
N MET A 140 2.61 2.47 18.58
CA MET A 140 3.82 3.03 18.00
C MET A 140 3.79 4.57 18.02
N PRO A 141 4.96 5.22 18.03
CA PRO A 141 5.01 6.69 17.90
C PRO A 141 4.36 7.15 16.60
N ASP A 142 3.50 8.16 16.70
CA ASP A 142 2.80 8.73 15.53
C ASP A 142 3.77 9.33 14.50
N ASP A 143 4.98 9.69 14.93
CA ASP A 143 6.05 10.26 14.11
C ASP A 143 7.04 9.21 13.55
N ILE A 144 6.70 7.91 13.61
CA ILE A 144 7.64 6.84 13.19
C ILE A 144 8.09 6.97 11.72
N TYR A 145 7.22 7.41 10.82
CA TYR A 145 7.59 7.66 9.42
C TYR A 145 8.61 8.79 9.31
N GLU A 146 8.39 9.89 10.04
CA GLU A 146 9.34 11.00 10.09
C GLU A 146 10.70 10.55 10.63
N LYS A 147 10.71 9.77 11.73
CA LYS A 147 11.95 9.23 12.32
C LYS A 147 12.72 8.33 11.36
N ILE A 148 12.01 7.53 10.55
CA ILE A 148 12.63 6.68 9.52
C ILE A 148 13.27 7.56 8.43
N LEU A 149 12.52 8.52 7.88
CA LEU A 149 13.01 9.36 6.81
C LEU A 149 14.17 10.27 7.30
N GLU A 150 14.05 10.86 8.50
CA GLU A 150 15.11 11.66 9.11
C GLU A 150 16.42 10.86 9.25
N ARG A 151 16.32 9.60 9.70
CA ARG A 151 17.49 8.72 9.88
C ARG A 151 18.18 8.39 8.56
N LEU A 152 17.42 8.34 7.47
CA LEU A 152 17.91 7.89 6.16
C LEU A 152 18.14 9.02 5.15
N LYS A 153 17.83 10.26 5.47
CA LYS A 153 17.79 11.40 4.53
C LYS A 153 19.10 11.64 3.76
N ASP A 154 20.23 11.34 4.39
CA ASP A 154 21.58 11.60 3.83
C ASP A 154 22.14 10.40 3.05
N ARG A 155 21.33 9.35 2.79
CA ARG A 155 21.78 8.10 2.18
C ARG A 155 21.39 7.94 0.70
N GLU A 156 20.83 8.97 0.07
CA GLU A 156 20.37 8.95 -1.33
C GLU A 156 19.40 7.79 -1.63
N ILE A 157 18.47 7.54 -0.69
CA ILE A 157 17.41 6.54 -0.80
C ILE A 157 16.18 7.19 -1.43
N THR A 158 15.53 6.48 -2.34
CA THR A 158 14.26 6.89 -2.91
C THR A 158 13.11 6.53 -1.97
N PHE A 159 12.42 7.53 -1.43
CA PHE A 159 11.28 7.33 -0.53
C PHE A 159 9.96 7.34 -1.29
N VAL A 160 9.12 6.34 -1.06
CA VAL A 160 7.74 6.25 -1.53
C VAL A 160 6.83 6.14 -0.33
N VAL A 161 5.80 6.99 -0.23
CA VAL A 161 4.94 7.04 0.94
C VAL A 161 3.46 6.97 0.54
N ASP A 162 2.78 5.91 0.99
CA ASP A 162 1.32 5.75 0.93
C ASP A 162 0.73 5.82 2.34
N ALA A 163 0.51 7.04 2.80
CA ALA A 163 0.01 7.36 4.12
C ALA A 163 -1.13 8.39 4.05
N THR A 164 -1.84 8.56 5.15
CA THR A 164 -3.02 9.44 5.21
C THR A 164 -2.80 10.64 6.13
N LYS A 165 -3.53 11.73 5.89
CA LYS A 165 -3.64 12.90 6.79
C LYS A 165 -2.29 13.49 7.22
N ASP A 166 -2.15 13.75 8.52
CA ASP A 166 -0.96 14.36 9.10
C ASP A 166 0.30 13.53 8.90
N LEU A 167 0.17 12.20 8.86
CA LEU A 167 1.28 11.29 8.60
C LEU A 167 1.90 11.55 7.22
N LEU A 168 1.06 11.83 6.20
CA LEU A 168 1.53 12.20 4.87
C LEU A 168 2.15 13.59 4.86
N LEU A 169 1.49 14.58 5.49
CA LEU A 169 1.97 15.96 5.49
C LEU A 169 3.32 16.12 6.20
N ASN A 170 3.53 15.40 7.28
CA ASN A 170 4.75 15.48 8.09
C ASN A 170 5.99 14.95 7.38
N VAL A 171 5.83 14.03 6.42
CA VAL A 171 6.96 13.45 5.68
C VAL A 171 7.36 14.26 4.44
N LEU A 172 6.57 15.24 4.00
CA LEU A 172 6.85 16.01 2.79
C LEU A 172 8.19 16.76 2.84
N LYS A 173 8.59 17.25 4.01
CA LYS A 173 9.89 17.93 4.21
C LYS A 173 11.11 17.07 3.90
N TYR A 174 10.94 15.75 3.75
CA TYR A 174 11.99 14.81 3.35
C TYR A 174 12.01 14.51 1.85
N ASN A 175 11.26 15.26 1.06
CA ASN A 175 11.18 15.19 -0.39
C ASN A 175 10.92 13.76 -0.92
N PRO A 176 9.83 13.09 -0.50
CA PRO A 176 9.52 11.78 -1.01
C PRO A 176 9.38 11.80 -2.54
N PHE A 177 9.96 10.79 -3.20
CA PHE A 177 9.89 10.64 -4.65
C PHE A 177 8.44 10.47 -5.13
N LEU A 178 7.65 9.70 -4.39
CA LEU A 178 6.24 9.47 -4.71
C LEU A 178 5.40 9.50 -3.44
N ILE A 179 4.29 10.22 -3.50
CA ILE A 179 3.17 10.07 -2.57
C ILE A 179 1.93 9.69 -3.36
N LYS A 180 1.04 8.87 -2.73
CA LYS A 180 -0.19 8.46 -3.40
C LYS A 180 -1.43 8.63 -2.49
N PRO A 181 -1.99 9.83 -2.32
CA PRO A 181 -3.32 9.97 -1.74
C PRO A 181 -4.41 9.52 -2.73
N ASN A 182 -5.55 9.05 -2.23
CA ASN A 182 -6.76 8.98 -3.02
C ASN A 182 -7.52 10.33 -2.97
N ILE A 183 -8.55 10.47 -3.81
CA ILE A 183 -9.32 11.73 -3.90
C ILE A 183 -9.91 12.13 -2.54
N HIS A 184 -10.45 11.19 -1.76
CA HIS A 184 -11.05 11.48 -0.46
C HIS A 184 -10.00 11.87 0.59
N GLU A 185 -8.84 11.23 0.60
CA GLU A 185 -7.71 11.62 1.45
C GLU A 185 -7.21 13.02 1.11
N LEU A 186 -7.20 13.37 -0.18
CA LEU A 186 -6.83 14.71 -0.63
C LEU A 186 -7.87 15.75 -0.18
N GLU A 187 -9.16 15.46 -0.31
CA GLU A 187 -10.26 16.29 0.18
C GLU A 187 -10.19 16.50 1.71
N GLU A 188 -9.88 15.44 2.47
CA GLU A 188 -9.69 15.52 3.92
C GLU A 188 -8.50 16.41 4.30
N ILE A 189 -7.36 16.29 3.60
CA ILE A 189 -6.16 17.10 3.84
C ILE A 189 -6.46 18.59 3.63
N PHE A 190 -7.18 18.93 2.55
CA PHE A 190 -7.46 20.32 2.22
C PHE A 190 -8.81 20.82 2.75
N LYS A 191 -9.60 19.96 3.39
CA LYS A 191 -10.94 20.25 3.94
C LYS A 191 -11.85 20.91 2.90
N THR A 192 -11.81 20.41 1.66
CA THR A 192 -12.57 20.92 0.53
C THR A 192 -12.95 19.81 -0.41
N GLU A 193 -14.12 19.90 -1.01
CA GLU A 193 -14.56 19.01 -2.08
C GLU A 193 -13.82 19.37 -3.38
N LEU A 194 -13.34 18.37 -4.12
CA LEU A 194 -12.62 18.52 -5.39
C LEU A 194 -13.50 17.99 -6.53
N LYS A 195 -13.93 18.89 -7.42
CA LYS A 195 -14.92 18.57 -8.46
C LYS A 195 -14.33 18.44 -9.85
N THR A 196 -13.21 19.09 -10.08
CA THR A 196 -12.58 19.15 -11.40
C THR A 196 -11.15 18.63 -11.34
N ASP A 197 -10.59 18.26 -12.49
CA ASP A 197 -9.19 17.86 -12.59
C ASP A 197 -8.25 19.02 -12.23
N GLU A 198 -8.67 20.25 -12.52
CA GLU A 198 -7.96 21.47 -12.17
C GLU A 198 -7.87 21.63 -10.65
N ASP A 199 -8.97 21.40 -9.92
CA ASP A 199 -8.96 21.42 -8.45
C ASP A 199 -7.96 20.40 -7.89
N ILE A 200 -7.99 19.17 -8.43
CA ILE A 200 -7.12 18.06 -8.01
C ILE A 200 -5.66 18.40 -8.27
N THR A 201 -5.34 18.86 -9.48
CA THR A 201 -3.96 19.20 -9.86
C THR A 201 -3.41 20.40 -9.10
N GLU A 202 -4.25 21.40 -8.78
CA GLU A 202 -3.86 22.52 -7.90
C GLU A 202 -3.43 22.01 -6.52
N LYS A 203 -4.20 21.11 -5.91
CA LYS A 203 -3.87 20.56 -4.59
C LYS A 203 -2.64 19.65 -4.65
N ALA A 204 -2.46 18.89 -5.71
CA ALA A 204 -1.25 18.11 -5.94
C ALA A 204 0.01 19.01 -6.01
N LYS A 205 -0.05 20.11 -6.75
CA LYS A 205 1.04 21.09 -6.82
C LYS A 205 1.33 21.76 -5.47
N ILE A 206 0.33 21.94 -4.60
CA ILE A 206 0.57 22.42 -3.23
C ILE A 206 1.37 21.38 -2.43
N LEU A 207 1.09 20.08 -2.59
CA LEU A 207 1.87 19.01 -1.94
C LEU A 207 3.30 18.93 -2.51
N GLN A 208 3.49 19.18 -3.81
CA GLN A 208 4.83 19.30 -4.41
C GLN A 208 5.62 20.47 -3.81
N LYS A 209 5.01 21.64 -3.69
CA LYS A 209 5.65 22.81 -3.05
C LYS A 209 6.02 22.57 -1.59
N LYS A 210 5.39 21.60 -0.92
CA LYS A 210 5.73 21.18 0.44
C LYS A 210 6.83 20.09 0.46
N GLY A 211 7.24 19.56 -0.70
CA GLY A 211 8.38 18.67 -0.83
C GLY A 211 8.16 17.38 -1.63
N ALA A 212 6.93 16.93 -1.87
CA ALA A 212 6.73 15.75 -2.69
C ALA A 212 7.26 15.97 -4.13
N LYS A 213 8.03 15.04 -4.68
CA LYS A 213 8.47 15.14 -6.07
C LYS A 213 7.35 14.76 -7.04
N ASN A 214 6.73 13.61 -6.85
CA ASN A 214 5.64 13.11 -7.68
C ASN A 214 4.40 12.88 -6.81
N VAL A 215 3.24 13.36 -7.27
CA VAL A 215 1.96 13.21 -6.57
C VAL A 215 0.99 12.45 -7.45
N LEU A 216 0.71 11.19 -7.08
CA LEU A 216 -0.21 10.30 -7.77
C LEU A 216 -1.55 10.28 -7.02
N ILE A 217 -2.60 10.78 -7.63
CA ILE A 217 -3.95 10.80 -7.04
C ILE A 217 -4.79 9.70 -7.69
N SER A 218 -5.23 8.72 -6.88
CA SER A 218 -6.17 7.71 -7.31
C SER A 218 -7.61 8.19 -7.13
N MET A 219 -8.45 8.03 -8.16
CA MET A 219 -9.83 8.53 -8.21
C MET A 219 -10.86 7.40 -8.39
N GLY A 220 -10.51 6.18 -7.99
CA GLY A 220 -11.36 5.01 -8.14
C GLY A 220 -11.82 4.80 -9.58
N GLY A 221 -13.12 4.76 -9.83
CA GLY A 221 -13.70 4.58 -11.16
C GLY A 221 -13.42 5.72 -12.16
N ASN A 222 -12.82 6.83 -11.71
CA ASN A 222 -12.43 7.96 -12.58
C ASN A 222 -10.95 7.90 -12.99
N GLY A 223 -10.23 6.84 -12.64
CA GLY A 223 -8.83 6.65 -13.03
C GLY A 223 -7.84 7.29 -12.07
N ALA A 224 -6.81 7.94 -12.60
CA ALA A 224 -5.76 8.56 -11.80
C ALA A 224 -5.16 9.78 -12.50
N ILE A 225 -4.64 10.70 -11.67
CA ILE A 225 -3.86 11.86 -12.10
C ILE A 225 -2.49 11.80 -11.42
N LEU A 226 -1.44 12.03 -12.20
CA LEU A 226 -0.08 12.22 -11.70
C LEU A 226 0.36 13.63 -12.02
N VAL A 227 0.88 14.35 -11.04
CA VAL A 227 1.70 15.53 -11.24
C VAL A 227 3.14 15.12 -10.95
N ASP A 228 3.98 15.09 -12.00
CA ASP A 228 5.36 14.65 -11.90
C ASP A 228 6.32 15.76 -11.42
N GLU A 229 7.56 15.42 -11.12
CA GLU A 229 8.57 16.36 -10.58
C GLU A 229 8.92 17.51 -11.54
N ASN A 230 8.53 17.43 -12.83
CA ASN A 230 8.66 18.48 -13.82
C ASN A 230 7.38 19.33 -13.92
N GLU A 231 6.44 19.17 -13.00
CA GLU A 231 5.10 19.79 -12.98
C GLU A 231 4.21 19.39 -14.18
N SER A 232 4.59 18.36 -14.95
CA SER A 232 3.75 17.81 -16.01
C SER A 232 2.57 17.03 -15.43
N ILE A 233 1.42 17.16 -16.07
CA ILE A 233 0.18 16.52 -15.64
C ILE A 233 -0.11 15.34 -16.57
N HIS A 234 -0.20 14.16 -15.99
CA HIS A 234 -0.61 12.95 -16.70
C HIS A 234 -1.94 12.47 -16.14
N LYS A 235 -2.89 12.17 -17.01
CA LYS A 235 -4.21 11.64 -16.64
C LYS A 235 -4.45 10.35 -17.40
N ILE A 236 -5.05 9.37 -16.70
CA ILE A 236 -5.46 8.09 -17.28
C ILE A 236 -6.80 7.68 -16.71
N GLY A 237 -7.66 7.14 -17.56
CA GLY A 237 -8.95 6.56 -17.15
C GLY A 237 -8.79 5.18 -16.52
N VAL A 238 -9.92 4.48 -16.40
CA VAL A 238 -9.98 3.08 -15.95
C VAL A 238 -10.21 2.15 -17.15
N ALA A 239 -9.73 0.92 -17.04
CA ALA A 239 -10.09 -0.13 -17.97
C ALA A 239 -11.55 -0.56 -17.76
N GLU A 240 -12.21 -1.02 -18.83
CA GLU A 240 -13.50 -1.68 -18.71
C GLU A 240 -13.37 -3.02 -17.97
N GLY A 241 -14.22 -3.23 -16.96
CA GLY A 241 -14.22 -4.46 -16.18
C GLY A 241 -15.22 -4.42 -15.03
N LYS A 242 -15.52 -5.59 -14.49
CA LYS A 242 -16.40 -5.71 -13.32
C LYS A 242 -15.55 -5.65 -12.06
N VAL A 243 -15.82 -4.68 -11.20
CA VAL A 243 -15.19 -4.60 -9.87
C VAL A 243 -15.69 -5.77 -9.01
N ILE A 244 -14.75 -6.57 -8.52
CA ILE A 244 -14.99 -7.70 -7.62
C ILE A 244 -14.57 -7.32 -6.19
N ASN A 245 -13.36 -6.75 -6.04
CA ASN A 245 -12.82 -6.37 -4.73
C ASN A 245 -11.80 -5.24 -4.91
N SER A 246 -12.02 -4.09 -4.28
CA SER A 246 -11.11 -2.94 -4.38
C SER A 246 -9.97 -2.93 -3.35
N VAL A 247 -9.95 -3.90 -2.42
CA VAL A 247 -8.91 -3.99 -1.39
C VAL A 247 -7.55 -4.28 -2.02
N GLY A 248 -6.54 -3.49 -1.69
CA GLY A 248 -5.20 -3.61 -2.25
C GLY A 248 -5.00 -2.96 -3.62
N ALA A 249 -6.05 -2.39 -4.26
CA ALA A 249 -5.91 -1.72 -5.55
C ALA A 249 -4.96 -0.51 -5.47
N GLY A 250 -5.01 0.26 -4.39
CA GLY A 250 -4.07 1.36 -4.14
C GLY A 250 -2.62 0.90 -3.96
N ASP A 251 -2.41 -0.20 -3.23
CA ASP A 251 -1.09 -0.81 -3.03
C ASP A 251 -0.53 -1.33 -4.36
N SER A 252 -1.41 -1.96 -5.16
CA SER A 252 -1.08 -2.44 -6.51
C SER A 252 -0.71 -1.29 -7.46
N MET A 253 -1.38 -0.14 -7.32
CA MET A 253 -1.05 1.06 -8.10
C MET A 253 0.34 1.59 -7.73
N VAL A 254 0.72 1.63 -6.46
CA VAL A 254 2.09 1.99 -6.03
C VAL A 254 3.10 1.02 -6.63
N ALA A 255 2.85 -0.28 -6.50
CA ALA A 255 3.75 -1.31 -7.03
C ALA A 255 3.92 -1.20 -8.55
N GLY A 256 2.81 -1.08 -9.29
CA GLY A 256 2.83 -0.93 -10.75
C GLY A 256 3.50 0.36 -11.20
N PHE A 257 3.26 1.49 -10.50
CA PHE A 257 3.93 2.74 -10.81
C PHE A 257 5.44 2.63 -10.63
N MET A 258 5.90 2.10 -9.50
CA MET A 258 7.33 1.93 -9.26
C MET A 258 7.96 0.95 -10.24
N ALA A 259 7.29 -0.15 -10.57
CA ALA A 259 7.73 -1.10 -11.58
C ALA A 259 7.84 -0.46 -12.98
N GLY A 260 6.85 0.36 -13.34
CA GLY A 260 6.85 1.09 -14.60
C GLY A 260 7.95 2.12 -14.68
N TYR A 261 8.16 2.89 -13.60
CA TYR A 261 9.21 3.88 -13.55
C TYR A 261 10.61 3.27 -13.65
N GLU A 262 10.89 2.22 -12.87
CA GLU A 262 12.16 1.49 -12.94
C GLU A 262 12.44 0.91 -14.34
N LYS A 263 11.39 0.49 -15.04
CA LYS A 263 11.52 -0.16 -16.35
C LYS A 263 11.64 0.82 -17.51
N TYR A 264 10.85 1.89 -17.49
CA TYR A 264 10.66 2.76 -18.66
C TYR A 264 11.30 4.14 -18.49
N HIS A 265 11.56 4.58 -17.26
CA HIS A 265 11.98 5.95 -16.92
C HIS A 265 11.06 7.01 -17.57
N ASP A 266 9.76 6.69 -17.63
CA ASP A 266 8.71 7.51 -18.24
C ASP A 266 7.51 7.55 -17.28
N TYR A 267 7.09 8.75 -16.92
CA TYR A 267 6.01 8.96 -15.95
C TYR A 267 4.63 8.56 -16.48
N ALA A 268 4.37 8.76 -17.78
CA ALA A 268 3.09 8.35 -18.38
C ALA A 268 2.96 6.83 -18.42
N LEU A 269 4.03 6.10 -18.78
CA LEU A 269 4.07 4.64 -18.75
C LEU A 269 4.06 4.09 -17.33
N ALA A 270 4.70 4.76 -16.39
CA ALA A 270 4.64 4.40 -14.97
C ALA A 270 3.21 4.53 -14.43
N LEU A 271 2.54 5.66 -14.71
CA LEU A 271 1.13 5.87 -14.36
C LEU A 271 0.23 4.81 -14.99
N LYS A 272 0.44 4.49 -16.27
CA LYS A 272 -0.31 3.48 -17.00
C LYS A 272 -0.17 2.10 -16.35
N LEU A 273 1.04 1.67 -16.00
CA LEU A 273 1.27 0.38 -15.34
C LEU A 273 0.72 0.37 -13.91
N GLY A 274 0.84 1.47 -13.18
CA GLY A 274 0.23 1.64 -11.86
C GLY A 274 -1.29 1.49 -11.90
N THR A 275 -1.93 2.20 -12.84
CA THR A 275 -3.39 2.11 -13.02
C THR A 275 -3.83 0.73 -13.48
N ALA A 276 -3.06 0.08 -14.38
CA ALA A 276 -3.33 -1.28 -14.81
C ALA A 276 -3.29 -2.27 -13.66
N ALA A 277 -2.27 -2.18 -12.78
CA ALA A 277 -2.15 -3.05 -11.63
C ALA A 277 -3.29 -2.82 -10.61
N GLY A 278 -3.65 -1.55 -10.37
CA GLY A 278 -4.79 -1.20 -9.51
C GLY A 278 -6.12 -1.72 -10.04
N ASN A 279 -6.41 -1.52 -11.34
CA ASN A 279 -7.63 -2.00 -11.99
C ASN A 279 -7.68 -3.54 -12.03
N ALA A 280 -6.57 -4.19 -12.39
CA ALA A 280 -6.48 -5.65 -12.40
C ALA A 280 -6.75 -6.25 -11.01
N THR A 281 -6.27 -5.61 -9.94
CA THR A 281 -6.61 -6.01 -8.56
C THR A 281 -8.08 -5.79 -8.28
N ALA A 282 -8.67 -4.66 -8.68
CA ALA A 282 -10.08 -4.40 -8.48
C ALA A 282 -10.99 -5.41 -9.22
N PHE A 283 -10.53 -5.99 -10.31
CA PHE A 283 -11.24 -7.02 -11.10
C PHE A 283 -10.94 -8.45 -10.65
N SER A 284 -10.18 -8.64 -9.58
CA SER A 284 -9.78 -9.94 -9.04
C SER A 284 -10.33 -10.15 -7.62
N GLU A 285 -10.43 -11.39 -7.17
CA GLU A 285 -10.80 -11.70 -5.78
C GLU A 285 -9.73 -11.27 -4.77
N GLY A 286 -8.46 -11.29 -5.20
CA GLY A 286 -7.29 -10.84 -4.44
C GLY A 286 -6.38 -9.94 -5.25
N LEU A 287 -5.10 -9.85 -4.88
CA LEU A 287 -4.12 -9.07 -5.63
C LEU A 287 -3.94 -9.63 -7.05
N ALA A 288 -3.84 -8.74 -8.02
CA ALA A 288 -3.74 -9.10 -9.43
C ALA A 288 -2.51 -9.95 -9.74
N LYS A 289 -2.68 -10.88 -10.67
CA LYS A 289 -1.62 -11.65 -11.29
C LYS A 289 -1.10 -10.96 -12.55
N LYS A 290 0.15 -11.27 -12.91
CA LYS A 290 0.83 -10.69 -14.07
C LYS A 290 -0.02 -10.67 -15.34
N ASP A 291 -0.62 -11.81 -15.71
CA ASP A 291 -1.40 -11.93 -16.96
C ASP A 291 -2.58 -10.96 -17.00
N MET A 292 -3.25 -10.73 -15.83
CA MET A 292 -4.33 -9.78 -15.74
C MET A 292 -3.81 -8.34 -15.82
N ILE A 293 -2.69 -8.03 -15.17
CA ILE A 293 -2.05 -6.71 -15.26
C ILE A 293 -1.66 -6.41 -16.71
N ASP A 294 -1.02 -7.36 -17.39
CA ASP A 294 -0.60 -7.22 -18.79
C ASP A 294 -1.80 -7.04 -19.73
N THR A 295 -2.91 -7.74 -19.45
CA THR A 295 -4.16 -7.58 -20.21
C THR A 295 -4.73 -6.21 -20.05
N VAL A 296 -4.88 -5.74 -18.80
CA VAL A 296 -5.41 -4.40 -18.50
C VAL A 296 -4.49 -3.30 -19.03
N PHE A 297 -3.17 -3.47 -18.92
CA PHE A 297 -2.20 -2.50 -19.45
C PHE A 297 -2.36 -2.25 -20.96
N LYS A 298 -2.70 -3.30 -21.74
CA LYS A 298 -2.92 -3.18 -23.20
C LYS A 298 -4.22 -2.44 -23.55
N THR A 299 -5.23 -2.48 -22.67
CA THR A 299 -6.54 -1.86 -22.93
C THR A 299 -6.63 -0.40 -22.45
N LEU A 300 -5.78 0.01 -21.52
CA LEU A 300 -5.70 1.40 -21.07
C LEU A 300 -5.09 2.30 -22.17
N ASN A 301 -5.73 3.45 -22.39
CA ASN A 301 -5.29 4.47 -23.36
C ASN A 301 -4.78 5.71 -22.64
#